data_491898d10631fe43da492a5c02192c7b
#
_entry.id   491898d10631fe43da492a5c02192c7b
#
_cell.length_a   1.000
_cell.length_b   1.000
_cell.length_c   1.000
_cell.angle_alpha   90.00
_cell.angle_beta   90.00
_cell.angle_gamma   90.00
#
_symmetry.space_group_name_H-M   'P 1'
#
loop_
_entity.id
_entity.type
_entity.pdbx_description
1 polymer ?
#
loop_
_entity_poly.entity_id
_entity_poly.type
_entity_poly.pdbx_seq_one_letter_code
_entity_poly.pdbx_strand_id
1 'polypeptide(L)'
;MTITSHTVRAAVVQAAPALFDRQATVEIVSQWTGQAAAEKADLILFPEAFIPAYPRGLSFGTVVGARSAEGRQTWQRYWDNAVDIPGPTTESL
;
A
#
# COMPACT_ATOMS: atom_id res chain seq x y z
N MET A 1 17.11 34.60 18.32
CA MET A 1 17.03 33.31 17.61
C MET A 1 16.14 33.48 16.38
N THR A 2 16.65 33.12 15.23
CA THR A 2 15.90 33.17 13.98
C THR A 2 15.19 31.83 13.74
N ILE A 3 13.89 31.87 13.59
CA ILE A 3 13.11 30.69 13.24
C ILE A 3 12.92 30.72 11.73
N THR A 4 13.43 29.68 11.06
CA THR A 4 13.22 29.50 9.62
C THR A 4 12.04 28.57 9.41
N SER A 5 11.02 29.06 8.71
CA SER A 5 9.87 28.24 8.33
C SER A 5 10.16 27.52 7.01
N HIS A 6 9.86 26.24 6.97
CA HIS A 6 9.92 25.45 5.76
C HIS A 6 8.52 25.03 5.34
N THR A 7 8.26 25.14 4.05
CA THR A 7 7.01 24.66 3.48
C THR A 7 7.28 23.32 2.79
N VAL A 8 6.48 22.33 3.12
CA VAL A 8 6.53 21.01 2.50
C VAL A 8 5.27 20.83 1.67
N ARG A 9 5.45 20.49 0.41
CA ARG A 9 4.33 20.14 -0.47
C ARG A 9 4.10 18.64 -0.37
N ALA A 10 2.97 18.27 0.22
CA ALA A 10 2.59 16.88 0.37
C ALA A 10 1.48 16.50 -0.62
N ALA A 11 1.61 15.36 -1.23
CA ALA A 11 0.57 14.76 -2.04
C ALA A 11 -0.04 13.59 -1.27
N VAL A 12 -1.37 13.58 -1.17
CA VAL A 12 -2.12 12.50 -0.56
C VAL A 12 -2.84 11.75 -1.68
N VAL A 13 -2.54 10.47 -1.83
CA VAL A 13 -3.11 9.64 -2.89
C VAL A 13 -4.35 8.94 -2.37
N GLN A 14 -5.48 9.14 -3.04
CA GLN A 14 -6.70 8.38 -2.83
C GLN A 14 -6.98 7.57 -4.09
N ALA A 15 -6.51 6.35 -4.11
CA ALA A 15 -6.61 5.47 -5.26
C ALA A 15 -6.88 4.04 -4.78
N ALA A 16 -7.43 3.23 -5.66
CA ALA A 16 -7.65 1.82 -5.37
C ALA A 16 -6.40 1.01 -5.73
N PRO A 17 -5.93 0.14 -4.83
CA PRO A 17 -4.88 -0.82 -5.16
C PRO A 17 -5.46 -2.00 -5.94
N ALA A 18 -4.57 -2.83 -6.48
CA ALA A 18 -4.95 -4.13 -7.01
C ALA A 18 -4.94 -5.17 -5.88
N LEU A 19 -6.12 -5.68 -5.52
CA LEU A 19 -6.26 -6.60 -4.38
C LEU A 19 -5.42 -7.87 -4.61
N PHE A 20 -4.53 -8.15 -3.66
CA PHE A 20 -3.66 -9.32 -3.66
C PHE A 20 -2.85 -9.47 -4.96
N ASP A 21 -2.45 -8.35 -5.53
CA ASP A 21 -1.56 -8.28 -6.68
C ASP A 21 -0.49 -7.22 -6.44
N ARG A 22 0.55 -7.61 -5.74
CA ARG A 22 1.63 -6.72 -5.33
C ARG A 22 2.25 -5.99 -6.53
N GLN A 23 2.55 -6.72 -7.60
CA GLN A 23 3.21 -6.13 -8.76
C GLN A 23 2.35 -5.06 -9.43
N ALA A 24 1.07 -5.33 -9.62
CA ALA A 24 0.15 -4.36 -10.21
C ALA A 24 0.00 -3.12 -9.32
N THR A 25 -0.03 -3.29 -7.99
CA THR A 25 -0.11 -2.15 -7.08
C THR A 25 1.18 -1.34 -7.07
N VAL A 26 2.34 -1.97 -7.17
CA VAL A 26 3.63 -1.24 -7.30
C VAL A 26 3.62 -0.36 -8.54
N GLU A 27 3.07 -0.83 -9.64
CA GLU A 27 2.91 -0.01 -10.86
C GLU A 27 1.99 1.19 -10.62
N ILE A 28 0.90 1.00 -9.89
CA ILE A 28 -0.02 2.08 -9.51
C ILE A 28 0.72 3.12 -8.64
N VAL A 29 1.50 2.67 -7.66
CA VAL A 29 2.32 3.56 -6.82
C VAL A 29 3.29 4.35 -7.68
N SER A 30 3.97 3.71 -8.62
CA SER A 30 4.91 4.35 -9.53
C SER A 30 4.25 5.44 -10.37
N GLN A 31 3.06 5.18 -10.91
CA GLN A 31 2.30 6.16 -11.71
C GLN A 31 1.92 7.39 -10.88
N TRP A 32 1.36 7.18 -9.69
CA TRP A 32 0.97 8.29 -8.83
C TRP A 32 2.18 9.08 -8.32
N THR A 33 3.28 8.38 -8.03
CA THR A 33 4.54 9.03 -7.64
C THR A 33 5.05 9.94 -8.75
N GLY A 34 4.99 9.48 -10.00
CA GLY A 34 5.37 10.29 -11.15
C GLY A 34 4.51 11.54 -11.29
N GLN A 35 3.19 11.42 -11.10
CA GLN A 35 2.28 12.56 -11.15
C GLN A 35 2.55 13.56 -10.01
N ALA A 36 2.74 13.06 -8.79
CA ALA A 36 3.05 13.90 -7.64
C ALA A 36 4.40 14.63 -7.82
N ALA A 37 5.39 13.94 -8.37
CA ALA A 37 6.68 14.55 -8.67
C ALA A 37 6.57 15.67 -9.72
N ALA A 38 5.73 15.47 -10.73
CA ALA A 38 5.46 16.51 -11.73
C ALA A 38 4.84 17.76 -11.11
N GLU A 39 4.07 17.61 -10.03
CA GLU A 39 3.49 18.69 -9.24
C GLU A 39 4.44 19.20 -8.14
N LYS A 40 5.69 18.75 -8.15
CA LYS A 40 6.76 19.15 -7.22
C LYS A 40 6.44 18.79 -5.76
N ALA A 41 5.81 17.64 -5.52
CA ALA A 41 5.61 17.15 -4.17
C ALA A 41 6.93 16.72 -3.54
N ASP A 42 7.08 17.05 -2.26
CA ASP A 42 8.24 16.67 -1.45
C ASP A 42 7.95 15.35 -0.69
N LEU A 43 6.67 15.08 -0.44
CA LEU A 43 6.22 13.93 0.31
C LEU A 43 4.96 13.37 -0.35
N ILE A 44 4.88 12.06 -0.43
CA ILE A 44 3.71 11.37 -0.98
C ILE A 44 3.21 10.38 0.06
N LEU A 45 1.91 10.42 0.34
CA LEU A 45 1.27 9.52 1.29
C LEU A 45 0.24 8.65 0.55
N PHE A 46 0.37 7.35 0.70
CA PHE A 46 -0.57 6.36 0.19
C PHE A 46 -1.43 5.81 1.33
N PRO A 47 -2.59 5.19 1.02
CA PRO A 47 -3.43 4.56 2.04
C PRO A 47 -2.71 3.45 2.80
N GLU A 48 -3.17 3.19 4.02
CA GLU A 48 -2.67 2.10 4.87
C GLU A 48 -2.77 0.76 4.14
N ALA A 49 -1.75 -0.08 4.30
CA ALA A 49 -1.68 -1.43 3.70
C ALA A 49 -1.92 -1.43 2.19
N PHE A 50 -1.46 -0.40 1.49
CA PHE A 50 -1.82 -0.18 0.08
C PHE A 50 -1.31 -1.30 -0.83
N ILE A 51 -0.06 -1.74 -0.65
CA ILE A 51 0.57 -2.66 -1.60
C ILE A 51 -0.06 -4.05 -1.60
N PRO A 52 -0.28 -4.74 -0.45
CA PRO A 52 -1.03 -5.98 -0.46
C PRO A 52 -2.53 -5.75 -0.66
N ALA A 53 -2.98 -4.50 -0.60
CA ALA A 53 -4.34 -4.01 -0.48
C ALA A 53 -4.96 -4.30 0.90
N TYR A 54 -5.71 -3.33 1.41
CA TYR A 54 -6.39 -3.50 2.69
C TYR A 54 -7.53 -4.52 2.53
N PRO A 55 -7.54 -5.60 3.32
CA PRO A 55 -8.48 -6.71 3.12
C PRO A 55 -9.88 -6.39 3.66
N ARG A 56 -10.44 -5.26 3.29
CA ARG A 56 -11.74 -4.82 3.75
C ARG A 56 -12.83 -5.80 3.34
N GLY A 57 -13.65 -6.20 4.31
CA GLY A 57 -14.72 -7.16 4.08
C GLY A 57 -14.29 -8.62 4.09
N LEU A 58 -13.00 -8.89 4.27
CA LEU A 58 -12.47 -10.24 4.39
C LEU A 58 -12.24 -10.59 5.86
N SER A 59 -12.62 -11.78 6.26
CA SER A 59 -12.50 -12.24 7.64
C SER A 59 -11.35 -13.22 7.86
N PHE A 60 -10.73 -13.70 6.78
CA PHE A 60 -9.68 -14.75 6.83
C PHE A 60 -10.13 -16.02 7.58
N GLY A 61 -11.43 -16.26 7.63
CA GLY A 61 -11.98 -17.38 8.39
C GLY A 61 -11.96 -17.18 9.91
N THR A 62 -11.81 -15.93 10.38
CA THR A 62 -11.69 -15.63 11.82
C THR A 62 -13.01 -15.28 12.49
N VAL A 63 -14.13 -15.44 11.82
CA VAL A 63 -15.45 -15.29 12.44
C VAL A 63 -15.58 -16.33 13.55
N VAL A 64 -16.05 -15.91 14.72
CA VAL A 64 -16.17 -16.78 15.91
C VAL A 64 -16.96 -18.05 15.55
N GLY A 65 -16.33 -19.21 15.76
CA GLY A 65 -16.90 -20.51 15.43
C GLY A 65 -16.73 -20.98 13.99
N ALA A 66 -16.09 -20.18 13.13
CA ALA A 66 -15.87 -20.56 11.74
C ALA A 66 -14.38 -20.41 11.36
N ARG A 67 -13.69 -21.53 11.23
CA ARG A 67 -12.38 -21.61 10.58
C ARG A 67 -12.58 -22.35 9.27
N SER A 68 -12.45 -21.65 8.16
CA SER A 68 -12.67 -22.24 6.85
C SER A 68 -11.36 -22.40 6.08
N ALA A 69 -11.31 -23.41 5.20
CA ALA A 69 -10.20 -23.55 4.26
C ALA A 69 -10.10 -22.35 3.34
N GLU A 70 -11.23 -21.80 2.94
CA GLU A 70 -11.31 -20.59 2.11
C GLU A 70 -10.70 -19.37 2.82
N GLY A 71 -11.00 -19.19 4.11
CA GLY A 71 -10.40 -18.10 4.89
C GLY A 71 -8.89 -18.22 4.99
N ARG A 72 -8.37 -19.43 5.11
CA ARG A 72 -6.92 -19.70 5.11
C ARG A 72 -6.28 -19.40 3.77
N GLN A 73 -6.96 -19.71 2.66
CA GLN A 73 -6.49 -19.38 1.33
C GLN A 73 -6.44 -17.86 1.13
N THR A 74 -7.43 -17.14 1.61
CA THR A 74 -7.47 -15.67 1.56
C THR A 74 -6.30 -15.07 2.36
N TRP A 75 -6.05 -15.59 3.56
CA TRP A 75 -4.92 -15.18 4.38
C TRP A 75 -3.59 -15.45 3.66
N GLN A 76 -3.45 -16.61 3.02
CA GLN A 76 -2.24 -16.96 2.27
C GLN A 76 -1.99 -15.97 1.14
N ARG A 77 -3.02 -15.58 0.41
CA ARG A 77 -2.90 -14.59 -0.67
C ARG A 77 -2.45 -13.24 -0.14
N TYR A 78 -2.99 -12.83 1.00
CA TYR A 78 -2.57 -11.59 1.65
C TYR A 78 -1.10 -11.66 2.07
N TRP A 79 -0.72 -12.74 2.71
CA TRP A 79 0.66 -12.99 3.15
C TRP A 79 1.64 -12.99 1.96
N ASP A 80 1.28 -13.68 0.87
CA ASP A 80 2.14 -13.81 -0.31
C ASP A 80 2.36 -12.47 -1.02
N ASN A 81 1.47 -11.51 -0.82
CA ASN A 81 1.58 -10.18 -1.40
C ASN A 81 2.15 -9.14 -0.44
N ALA A 82 2.57 -9.55 0.75
CA ALA A 82 3.26 -8.66 1.67
C ALA A 82 4.61 -8.21 1.10
N VAL A 83 5.09 -7.08 1.58
CA VAL A 83 6.36 -6.48 1.14
C VAL A 83 7.47 -6.90 2.08
N ASP A 84 8.54 -7.46 1.52
CA ASP A 84 9.77 -7.71 2.25
C ASP A 84 10.62 -6.44 2.35
N ILE A 85 11.13 -6.16 3.53
CA ILE A 85 11.98 -4.99 3.78
C ILE A 85 13.29 -5.45 4.43
N PRO A 86 14.45 -5.33 3.74
CA PRO A 86 14.61 -4.91 2.35
C PRO A 86 14.20 -6.01 1.37
N GLY A 87 13.90 -5.62 0.13
CA GLY A 87 13.56 -6.56 -0.91
C GLY A 87 13.25 -5.88 -2.24
N PRO A 88 12.88 -6.66 -3.27
CA PRO A 88 12.67 -6.12 -4.62
C PRO A 88 11.61 -5.03 -4.67
N THR A 89 10.55 -5.16 -3.90
CA THR A 89 9.47 -4.15 -3.88
C THR A 89 9.98 -2.83 -3.31
N THR A 90 10.69 -2.86 -2.19
CA THR A 90 11.24 -1.64 -1.60
C THR A 90 12.30 -1.00 -2.48
N GLU A 91 13.03 -1.78 -3.25
CA GLU A 91 13.98 -1.24 -4.22
C GLU A 91 13.29 -0.54 -5.38
N SER A 92 12.11 -1.02 -5.79
CA SER A 92 11.31 -0.42 -6.86
C SER A 92 10.67 0.90 -6.45
N LEU A 93 10.38 1.04 -5.17
CA LEU A 93 9.73 2.24 -4.63
C LEU A 93 10.76 3.33 -4.35
#